data_b86a797257614e11a53c5cc27f2ec96c
#
_entry.id   b86a797257614e11a53c5cc27f2ec96c
#
_cell.length_a   1.000
_cell.length_b   1.000
_cell.length_c   1.000
_cell.angle_alpha   90.00
_cell.angle_beta   90.00
_cell.angle_gamma   90.00
#
_symmetry.space_group_name_H-M   'P 1'
#
loop_
_entity.id
_entity.type
_entity.pdbx_description
1 polymer ?
#
loop_
_entity_poly.entity_id
_entity_poly.type
_entity_poly.pdbx_seq_one_letter_code
_entity_poly.pdbx_strand_id
1 'polypeptide(L)'
;MTTVGVVGLGYVGLTLAVTLARKGFTVHGVDTSPAVLDALGQGRPHLYEPGLDEGLGTFLGDRLHVASALPARGVEAAIICVSTPVNPETRGPELGNLRAAARHVAERCAPDTLVIVRSTVPVGGSRAVVLPELLSAWGHASLAFAPERTIQGQALRELEELPQVVGGLDPESGRAAAKLFERVTRRVVSVSSLEAAELVKLANNCHTDLIYSYGNEIALVAERWGLDPLEVIRASNVDYPRPDLAKPGFVGGACLSKDPYILISASQATGYTPWLVGQARGLNEHLPGHVAERLVAMIRSARGSAEGARLSVLGWAYKGWPPTDDMRGAPIVPMLPLFRAAGLSLRGHDYLVGADVIRGLGAEPVTAEAAFDGADAVLVVTNHPEYAKLDLGRLLPRLCRPAVLYDAWRILDEETVRGAGVRYAGIGYG
;
A
#
# COMPACT_ATOMS: atom_id res chain seq x y z
N MET A 1 2.21 19.93 24.76
CA MET A 1 1.40 18.71 24.59
C MET A 1 2.22 17.50 24.93
N THR A 2 1.71 16.67 25.80
CA THR A 2 2.38 15.44 26.27
C THR A 2 1.49 14.22 26.12
N THR A 3 0.17 14.40 26.08
CA THR A 3 -0.82 13.32 25.99
C THR A 3 -1.58 13.40 24.66
N VAL A 4 -1.51 12.32 23.88
CA VAL A 4 -2.07 12.26 22.52
C VAL A 4 -3.01 11.06 22.37
N GLY A 5 -4.20 11.30 21.81
CA GLY A 5 -5.11 10.26 21.36
C GLY A 5 -4.82 9.88 19.92
N VAL A 6 -4.77 8.58 19.58
CA VAL A 6 -4.69 8.08 18.20
C VAL A 6 -5.93 7.24 17.93
N VAL A 7 -6.80 7.71 17.02
CA VAL A 7 -8.08 7.07 16.69
C VAL A 7 -7.95 6.28 15.40
N GLY A 8 -8.08 4.95 15.52
CA GLY A 8 -7.77 3.97 14.48
C GLY A 8 -6.34 3.48 14.61
N LEU A 9 -6.18 2.20 14.98
CA LEU A 9 -4.89 1.52 15.16
C LEU A 9 -4.56 0.58 13.99
N GLY A 10 -5.02 0.90 12.79
CA GLY A 10 -4.51 0.30 11.56
C GLY A 10 -3.05 0.65 11.32
N TYR A 11 -2.54 0.38 10.12
CA TYR A 11 -1.13 0.57 9.78
C TYR A 11 -0.60 1.96 10.16
N VAL A 12 -1.30 3.03 9.73
CA VAL A 12 -0.91 4.43 9.98
C VAL A 12 -0.96 4.78 11.47
N GLY A 13 -2.04 4.38 12.14
CA GLY A 13 -2.23 4.78 13.55
C GLY A 13 -1.34 4.04 14.50
N LEU A 14 -1.12 2.74 14.29
CA LEU A 14 -0.27 1.94 15.19
C LEU A 14 1.21 2.33 15.08
N THR A 15 1.73 2.51 13.87
CA THR A 15 3.11 2.96 13.64
C THR A 15 3.36 4.36 14.22
N LEU A 16 2.38 5.27 14.04
CA LEU A 16 2.43 6.59 14.66
C LEU A 16 2.37 6.53 16.19
N ALA A 17 1.48 5.71 16.76
CA ALA A 17 1.33 5.57 18.21
C ALA A 17 2.62 5.09 18.88
N VAL A 18 3.28 4.09 18.32
CA VAL A 18 4.58 3.59 18.78
C VAL A 18 5.66 4.67 18.63
N THR A 19 5.69 5.39 17.50
CA THR A 19 6.66 6.47 17.28
C THR A 19 6.46 7.62 18.29
N LEU A 20 5.22 8.03 18.55
CA LEU A 20 4.91 9.06 19.57
C LEU A 20 5.34 8.61 20.97
N ALA A 21 5.07 7.36 21.35
CA ALA A 21 5.51 6.80 22.63
C ALA A 21 7.03 6.80 22.76
N ARG A 22 7.76 6.44 21.68
CA ARG A 22 9.22 6.51 21.59
C ARG A 22 9.74 7.95 21.76
N LYS A 23 9.01 8.95 21.26
CA LYS A 23 9.34 10.39 21.40
C LYS A 23 8.91 10.99 22.74
N GLY A 24 8.44 10.17 23.68
CA GLY A 24 8.12 10.58 25.05
C GLY A 24 6.73 11.15 25.26
N PHE A 25 5.79 10.88 24.35
CA PHE A 25 4.38 11.18 24.57
C PHE A 25 3.70 10.04 25.34
N THR A 26 2.68 10.39 26.14
CA THR A 26 1.68 9.41 26.60
C THR A 26 0.63 9.28 25.52
N VAL A 27 0.44 8.07 25.00
CA VAL A 27 -0.42 7.81 23.85
C VAL A 27 -1.61 6.94 24.25
N HIS A 28 -2.82 7.39 23.94
CA HIS A 28 -4.05 6.62 24.04
C HIS A 28 -4.50 6.20 22.64
N GLY A 29 -4.14 4.98 22.24
CA GLY A 29 -4.56 4.39 20.98
C GLY A 29 -5.93 3.74 21.12
N VAL A 30 -6.84 4.01 20.19
CA VAL A 30 -8.17 3.40 20.21
C VAL A 30 -8.54 2.80 18.86
N ASP A 31 -9.22 1.66 18.91
CA ASP A 31 -9.78 0.99 17.74
C ASP A 31 -11.14 0.37 18.08
N THR A 32 -11.98 0.20 17.06
CA THR A 32 -13.31 -0.44 17.21
C THR A 32 -13.27 -1.94 16.96
N SER A 33 -12.19 -2.47 16.41
CA SER A 33 -12.01 -3.89 16.10
C SER A 33 -11.60 -4.68 17.35
N PRO A 34 -12.43 -5.60 17.87
CA PRO A 34 -12.02 -6.46 18.98
C PRO A 34 -10.77 -7.27 18.68
N ALA A 35 -10.63 -7.76 17.45
CA ALA A 35 -9.45 -8.54 17.03
C ALA A 35 -8.16 -7.73 17.10
N VAL A 36 -8.19 -6.44 16.75
CA VAL A 36 -7.04 -5.51 16.88
C VAL A 36 -6.73 -5.29 18.35
N LEU A 37 -7.75 -5.00 19.18
CA LEU A 37 -7.57 -4.74 20.60
C LEU A 37 -7.05 -5.96 21.35
N ASP A 38 -7.55 -7.15 21.04
CA ASP A 38 -7.12 -8.42 21.65
C ASP A 38 -5.66 -8.76 21.30
N ALA A 39 -5.27 -8.57 20.02
CA ALA A 39 -3.89 -8.78 19.59
C ALA A 39 -2.93 -7.82 20.30
N LEU A 40 -3.25 -6.53 20.30
CA LEU A 40 -2.45 -5.50 20.96
C LEU A 40 -2.43 -5.66 22.49
N GLY A 41 -3.55 -6.03 23.11
CA GLY A 41 -3.62 -6.35 24.54
C GLY A 41 -2.71 -7.51 24.97
N GLN A 42 -2.37 -8.40 24.03
CA GLN A 42 -1.40 -9.48 24.22
C GLN A 42 0.03 -9.09 23.80
N GLY A 43 0.28 -7.81 23.50
CA GLY A 43 1.59 -7.33 23.06
C GLY A 43 1.99 -7.76 21.64
N ARG A 44 1.05 -8.25 20.84
CA ARG A 44 1.31 -8.71 19.47
C ARG A 44 0.77 -7.71 18.44
N PRO A 45 1.57 -7.27 17.46
CA PRO A 45 1.05 -6.47 16.36
C PRO A 45 0.15 -7.34 15.46
N HIS A 46 -0.91 -6.74 14.92
CA HIS A 46 -1.81 -7.38 13.97
C HIS A 46 -1.45 -7.10 12.50
N LEU A 47 -0.28 -6.50 12.28
CA LEU A 47 0.26 -6.14 10.97
C LEU A 47 1.80 -6.26 10.99
N TYR A 48 2.39 -6.45 9.83
CA TYR A 48 3.83 -6.54 9.70
C TYR A 48 4.46 -5.17 9.45
N GLU A 49 5.35 -4.75 10.35
CA GLU A 49 6.25 -3.60 10.17
C GLU A 49 7.51 -3.83 11.00
N PRO A 50 8.72 -3.72 10.42
CA PRO A 50 9.97 -3.92 11.15
C PRO A 50 10.10 -3.00 12.37
N GLY A 51 10.41 -3.57 13.54
CA GLY A 51 10.57 -2.85 14.80
C GLY A 51 9.27 -2.55 15.57
N LEU A 52 8.11 -2.95 15.05
CA LEU A 52 6.82 -2.72 15.71
C LEU A 52 6.66 -3.61 16.96
N ASP A 53 7.07 -4.89 16.89
CA ASP A 53 7.06 -5.81 18.04
C ASP A 53 7.90 -5.27 19.19
N GLU A 54 9.11 -4.80 18.91
CA GLU A 54 10.01 -4.20 19.91
C GLU A 54 9.38 -2.94 20.53
N GLY A 55 8.78 -2.09 19.69
CA GLY A 55 8.11 -0.86 20.14
C GLY A 55 6.91 -1.16 21.03
N LEU A 56 6.07 -2.14 20.70
CA LEU A 56 4.95 -2.58 21.54
C LEU A 56 5.47 -3.17 22.85
N GLY A 57 6.44 -4.07 22.81
CA GLY A 57 7.03 -4.67 24.02
C GLY A 57 7.65 -3.64 24.98
N THR A 58 8.12 -2.51 24.44
CA THR A 58 8.74 -1.45 25.24
C THR A 58 7.72 -0.49 25.86
N PHE A 59 6.67 -0.11 25.10
CA PHE A 59 5.84 1.03 25.49
C PHE A 59 4.41 0.66 25.91
N LEU A 60 3.93 -0.53 25.59
CA LEU A 60 2.58 -0.94 25.94
C LEU A 60 2.40 -1.04 27.46
N GLY A 61 1.35 -0.40 27.98
CA GLY A 61 1.07 -0.33 29.41
C GLY A 61 1.84 0.77 30.18
N ASP A 62 2.92 1.32 29.61
CA ASP A 62 3.67 2.45 30.16
C ASP A 62 3.27 3.77 29.47
N ARG A 63 3.74 3.98 28.24
CA ARG A 63 3.46 5.19 27.45
C ARG A 63 2.43 4.98 26.34
N LEU A 64 2.13 3.75 25.99
CA LEU A 64 1.10 3.40 25.02
C LEU A 64 -0.01 2.60 25.71
N HIS A 65 -1.19 3.18 25.76
CA HIS A 65 -2.40 2.58 26.30
C HIS A 65 -3.38 2.31 25.16
N VAL A 66 -3.92 1.08 25.10
CA VAL A 66 -4.85 0.65 24.02
C VAL A 66 -6.21 0.37 24.60
N ALA A 67 -7.27 0.93 24.01
CA ALA A 67 -8.64 0.79 24.47
C ALA A 67 -9.64 0.92 23.30
N SER A 68 -10.92 0.64 23.58
CA SER A 68 -12.02 0.86 22.61
C SER A 68 -12.51 2.32 22.55
N ALA A 69 -12.11 3.15 23.52
CA ALA A 69 -12.51 4.56 23.56
C ALA A 69 -11.43 5.43 24.20
N LEU A 70 -11.32 6.69 23.76
CA LEU A 70 -10.46 7.69 24.38
C LEU A 70 -10.84 7.95 25.84
N PRO A 71 -9.87 8.25 26.73
CA PRO A 71 -10.17 8.70 28.09
C PRO A 71 -10.94 10.01 28.05
N ALA A 72 -11.92 10.18 28.96
CA ALA A 72 -12.71 11.38 29.02
C ALA A 72 -11.85 12.61 29.34
N ARG A 73 -11.78 13.58 28.43
CA ARG A 73 -11.00 14.83 28.54
C ARG A 73 -9.49 14.62 28.86
N GLY A 74 -8.99 13.43 28.53
CA GLY A 74 -7.64 13.02 28.92
C GLY A 74 -6.54 13.27 27.89
N VAL A 75 -6.82 13.90 26.73
CA VAL A 75 -5.84 14.14 25.67
C VAL A 75 -5.77 15.62 25.27
N GLU A 76 -4.56 16.09 24.99
CA GLU A 76 -4.31 17.46 24.52
C GLU A 76 -4.39 17.56 22.98
N ALA A 77 -4.14 16.45 22.28
CA ALA A 77 -4.34 16.32 20.84
C ALA A 77 -4.95 14.96 20.49
N ALA A 78 -5.83 14.93 19.50
CA ALA A 78 -6.43 13.72 18.96
C ALA A 78 -6.10 13.59 17.47
N ILE A 79 -5.45 12.50 17.06
CA ILE A 79 -5.05 12.24 15.68
C ILE A 79 -5.93 11.14 15.10
N ILE A 80 -6.67 11.45 14.04
CA ILE A 80 -7.61 10.54 13.38
C ILE A 80 -6.89 9.80 12.25
N CYS A 81 -6.75 8.47 12.40
CA CYS A 81 -6.03 7.56 11.48
C CYS A 81 -6.93 6.44 10.95
N VAL A 82 -8.20 6.69 10.74
CA VAL A 82 -9.17 5.69 10.28
C VAL A 82 -9.12 5.47 8.78
N SER A 83 -9.60 4.30 8.33
CA SER A 83 -9.69 3.97 6.91
C SER A 83 -10.75 4.83 6.19
N THR A 84 -10.45 5.19 4.94
CA THR A 84 -11.34 5.89 4.00
C THR A 84 -11.39 5.07 2.71
N PRO A 85 -12.20 4.01 2.66
CA PRO A 85 -12.30 3.16 1.49
C PRO A 85 -12.97 3.92 0.33
N VAL A 86 -12.80 3.37 -0.87
CA VAL A 86 -13.50 3.80 -2.08
C VAL A 86 -14.53 2.74 -2.41
N ASN A 87 -15.75 3.15 -2.66
CA ASN A 87 -16.84 2.26 -3.08
C ASN A 87 -16.47 1.62 -4.43
N PRO A 88 -16.51 0.29 -4.58
CA PRO A 88 -16.07 -0.40 -5.78
C PRO A 88 -16.92 -0.09 -7.02
N GLU A 89 -18.21 0.25 -6.85
CA GLU A 89 -19.13 0.52 -7.95
C GLU A 89 -19.08 1.98 -8.39
N THR A 90 -19.21 2.90 -7.43
CA THR A 90 -19.26 4.34 -7.71
C THR A 90 -17.90 5.00 -7.81
N ARG A 91 -16.83 4.32 -7.36
CA ARG A 91 -15.47 4.87 -7.22
C ARG A 91 -15.40 6.12 -6.33
N GLY A 92 -16.46 6.42 -5.59
CA GLY A 92 -16.53 7.52 -4.63
C GLY A 92 -15.91 7.16 -3.28
N PRO A 93 -15.33 8.13 -2.53
CA PRO A 93 -14.79 7.88 -1.20
C PRO A 93 -15.90 7.67 -0.16
N GLU A 94 -15.73 6.70 0.72
CA GLU A 94 -16.62 6.43 1.84
C GLU A 94 -16.04 7.04 3.13
N LEU A 95 -16.68 8.08 3.64
CA LEU A 95 -16.19 8.87 4.77
C LEU A 95 -16.93 8.59 6.09
N GLY A 96 -17.69 7.49 6.15
CA GLY A 96 -18.44 7.09 7.35
C GLY A 96 -17.54 6.88 8.57
N ASN A 97 -16.40 6.18 8.41
CA ASN A 97 -15.45 5.97 9.49
C ASN A 97 -14.82 7.28 9.98
N LEU A 98 -14.52 8.21 9.06
CA LEU A 98 -13.98 9.52 9.41
C LEU A 98 -14.99 10.32 10.25
N ARG A 99 -16.25 10.33 9.86
CA ARG A 99 -17.34 10.99 10.60
C ARG A 99 -17.52 10.38 12.00
N ALA A 100 -17.54 9.04 12.09
CA ALA A 100 -17.67 8.35 13.36
C ALA A 100 -16.49 8.66 14.31
N ALA A 101 -15.28 8.68 13.78
CA ALA A 101 -14.07 9.05 14.55
C ALA A 101 -14.11 10.51 15.02
N ALA A 102 -14.55 11.45 14.17
CA ALA A 102 -14.71 12.85 14.54
C ALA A 102 -15.74 13.04 15.66
N ARG A 103 -16.88 12.35 15.57
CA ARG A 103 -17.91 12.33 16.61
C ARG A 103 -17.37 11.76 17.92
N HIS A 104 -16.67 10.64 17.88
CA HIS A 104 -16.03 10.05 19.06
C HIS A 104 -15.07 11.02 19.73
N VAL A 105 -14.24 11.74 18.97
CA VAL A 105 -13.36 12.79 19.49
C VAL A 105 -14.18 13.92 20.12
N ALA A 106 -15.21 14.41 19.44
CA ALA A 106 -16.07 15.47 19.92
C ALA A 106 -16.78 15.13 21.26
N GLU A 107 -17.18 13.87 21.43
CA GLU A 107 -17.85 13.38 22.64
C GLU A 107 -16.88 13.13 23.82
N ARG A 108 -15.66 12.72 23.53
CA ARG A 108 -14.71 12.25 24.56
C ARG A 108 -13.68 13.29 24.96
N CYS A 109 -13.29 14.17 24.06
CA CYS A 109 -12.20 15.14 24.31
C CYS A 109 -12.75 16.49 24.81
N ALA A 110 -11.86 17.31 25.33
CA ALA A 110 -12.19 18.67 25.74
C ALA A 110 -12.27 19.60 24.51
N PRO A 111 -13.06 20.70 24.56
CA PRO A 111 -13.22 21.62 23.43
C PRO A 111 -11.92 22.28 22.91
N ASP A 112 -10.89 22.41 23.75
CA ASP A 112 -9.59 22.96 23.42
C ASP A 112 -8.58 21.90 22.88
N THR A 113 -9.04 20.65 22.71
CA THR A 113 -8.21 19.59 22.12
C THR A 113 -7.89 19.91 20.66
N LEU A 114 -6.60 19.86 20.30
CA LEU A 114 -6.19 19.93 18.90
C LEU A 114 -6.57 18.64 18.16
N VAL A 115 -7.40 18.75 17.13
CA VAL A 115 -7.78 17.61 16.29
C VAL A 115 -6.93 17.61 15.02
N ILE A 116 -6.27 16.50 14.72
CA ILE A 116 -5.44 16.33 13.54
C ILE A 116 -6.00 15.19 12.69
N VAL A 117 -6.39 15.47 11.46
CA VAL A 117 -6.76 14.43 10.50
C VAL A 117 -5.50 13.95 9.80
N ARG A 118 -5.27 12.63 9.87
CA ARG A 118 -4.16 11.95 9.17
C ARG A 118 -4.66 10.96 8.13
N SER A 119 -5.91 10.56 8.20
CA SER A 119 -6.60 9.76 7.18
C SER A 119 -6.58 10.47 5.83
N THR A 120 -6.38 9.73 4.74
CA THR A 120 -6.50 10.30 3.38
C THR A 120 -7.95 10.65 3.09
N VAL A 121 -8.20 11.90 2.75
CA VAL A 121 -9.55 12.42 2.46
C VAL A 121 -9.57 13.14 1.10
N PRO A 122 -10.73 13.29 0.46
CA PRO A 122 -10.86 14.21 -0.67
C PRO A 122 -10.53 15.65 -0.25
N VAL A 123 -10.08 16.48 -1.19
CA VAL A 123 -9.81 17.90 -0.92
C VAL A 123 -11.08 18.57 -0.38
N GLY A 124 -10.96 19.21 0.79
CA GLY A 124 -12.08 19.76 1.54
C GLY A 124 -12.75 18.77 2.50
N GLY A 125 -12.30 17.50 2.53
CA GLY A 125 -12.92 16.44 3.34
C GLY A 125 -12.86 16.68 4.85
N SER A 126 -11.76 17.20 5.37
CA SER A 126 -11.66 17.56 6.80
C SER A 126 -12.63 18.66 7.17
N ARG A 127 -12.79 19.67 6.32
CA ARG A 127 -13.73 20.76 6.53
C ARG A 127 -15.18 20.32 6.41
N ALA A 128 -15.50 19.44 5.45
CA ALA A 128 -16.88 19.01 5.18
C ALA A 128 -17.39 17.93 6.15
N VAL A 129 -16.48 17.11 6.73
CA VAL A 129 -16.88 15.94 7.53
C VAL A 129 -16.49 16.09 9.00
N VAL A 130 -15.26 16.53 9.30
CA VAL A 130 -14.75 16.58 10.68
C VAL A 130 -15.18 17.86 11.38
N LEU A 131 -14.99 19.00 10.73
CA LEU A 131 -15.30 20.30 11.32
C LEU A 131 -16.75 20.43 11.83
N PRO A 132 -17.81 19.99 11.10
CA PRO A 132 -19.18 20.10 11.59
C PRO A 132 -19.45 19.30 12.88
N GLU A 133 -18.84 18.11 13.04
CA GLU A 133 -19.00 17.31 14.24
C GLU A 133 -18.36 18.01 15.46
N LEU A 134 -17.19 18.66 15.28
CA LEU A 134 -16.54 19.43 16.35
C LEU A 134 -17.30 20.70 16.69
N LEU A 135 -17.76 21.47 15.69
CA LEU A 135 -18.53 22.69 15.90
C LEU A 135 -19.85 22.43 16.59
N SER A 136 -20.54 21.34 16.24
CA SER A 136 -21.79 20.93 16.88
C SER A 136 -21.62 20.63 18.37
N ALA A 137 -20.48 20.04 18.76
CA ALA A 137 -20.23 19.65 20.14
C ALA A 137 -19.61 20.80 20.98
N TRP A 138 -18.73 21.59 20.37
CA TRP A 138 -17.85 22.54 21.10
C TRP A 138 -18.10 24.01 20.76
N GLY A 139 -18.77 24.30 19.65
CA GLY A 139 -18.97 25.68 19.15
C GLY A 139 -17.77 26.30 18.48
N HIS A 140 -16.57 25.70 18.61
CA HIS A 140 -15.32 26.07 17.95
C HIS A 140 -14.50 24.82 17.66
N ALA A 141 -13.41 24.93 16.92
CA ALA A 141 -12.53 23.81 16.66
C ALA A 141 -11.08 24.25 16.39
N SER A 142 -10.12 23.56 17.00
CA SER A 142 -8.71 23.58 16.60
C SER A 142 -8.48 22.35 15.72
N LEU A 143 -8.38 22.55 14.40
CA LEU A 143 -8.32 21.48 13.42
C LEU A 143 -7.14 21.65 12.47
N ALA A 144 -6.39 20.56 12.25
CA ALA A 144 -5.30 20.52 11.28
C ALA A 144 -5.36 19.22 10.44
N PHE A 145 -4.69 19.23 9.32
CA PHE A 145 -4.43 18.06 8.49
C PHE A 145 -2.94 17.78 8.41
N ALA A 146 -2.54 16.54 8.67
CA ALA A 146 -1.15 16.12 8.65
C ALA A 146 -1.03 14.74 8.01
N PRO A 147 -0.89 14.66 6.65
CA PRO A 147 -0.94 13.41 5.91
C PRO A 147 0.18 12.44 6.26
N GLU A 148 -0.15 11.13 6.22
CA GLU A 148 0.82 10.07 6.20
C GLU A 148 1.44 9.94 4.81
N ARG A 149 2.80 9.84 4.74
CA ARG A 149 3.53 9.72 3.48
C ARG A 149 4.60 8.62 3.49
N THR A 150 4.62 7.79 4.54
CA THR A 150 5.58 6.69 4.67
C THR A 150 5.19 5.49 3.81
N ILE A 151 6.17 4.62 3.56
CA ILE A 151 5.97 3.36 2.86
C ILE A 151 5.98 2.19 3.86
N GLN A 152 5.08 1.23 3.67
CA GLN A 152 5.05 0.00 4.45
C GLN A 152 6.37 -0.77 4.36
N GLY A 153 6.84 -1.27 5.52
CA GLY A 153 8.14 -1.92 5.69
C GLY A 153 9.28 -0.96 6.03
N GLN A 154 9.01 0.38 6.08
CA GLN A 154 9.97 1.41 6.50
C GLN A 154 9.31 2.54 7.31
N ALA A 155 8.04 2.36 7.72
CA ALA A 155 7.25 3.45 8.28
C ALA A 155 7.84 4.04 9.57
N LEU A 156 8.32 3.20 10.50
CA LEU A 156 8.89 3.70 11.76
C LEU A 156 10.13 4.59 11.54
N ARG A 157 10.96 4.27 10.52
CA ARG A 157 12.10 5.09 10.14
C ARG A 157 11.66 6.37 9.43
N GLU A 158 10.78 6.23 8.45
CA GLU A 158 10.35 7.35 7.60
C GLU A 158 9.49 8.36 8.35
N LEU A 159 8.76 7.97 9.41
CA LEU A 159 8.08 8.91 10.31
C LEU A 159 9.04 9.92 10.96
N GLU A 160 10.29 9.52 11.20
CA GLU A 160 11.32 10.38 11.78
C GLU A 160 12.14 11.15 10.72
N GLU A 161 12.33 10.56 9.54
CA GLU A 161 13.21 11.09 8.49
C GLU A 161 12.49 11.99 7.48
N LEU A 162 11.27 11.64 7.09
CA LEU A 162 10.53 12.40 6.07
C LEU A 162 9.97 13.71 6.64
N PRO A 163 9.99 14.80 5.86
CA PRO A 163 9.32 16.04 6.25
C PRO A 163 7.82 15.83 6.44
N GLN A 164 7.27 16.24 7.59
CA GLN A 164 5.84 16.22 7.82
C GLN A 164 5.19 17.48 7.23
N VAL A 165 4.22 17.29 6.36
CA VAL A 165 3.37 18.40 5.87
C VAL A 165 2.26 18.65 6.88
N VAL A 166 1.93 19.93 7.13
CA VAL A 166 0.87 20.34 8.03
C VAL A 166 0.10 21.53 7.44
N GLY A 167 -1.24 21.43 7.40
CA GLY A 167 -2.13 22.54 7.09
C GLY A 167 -3.18 22.71 8.21
N GLY A 168 -3.47 23.94 8.61
CA GLY A 168 -4.46 24.24 9.63
C GLY A 168 -5.78 24.76 9.08
N LEU A 169 -6.86 24.65 9.87
CA LEU A 169 -8.12 25.36 9.65
C LEU A 169 -7.88 26.87 9.68
N ASP A 170 -7.00 27.27 10.58
CA ASP A 170 -6.48 28.62 10.79
C ASP A 170 -4.97 28.55 11.12
N PRO A 171 -4.27 29.71 11.15
CA PRO A 171 -2.82 29.73 11.44
C PRO A 171 -2.46 29.21 12.84
N GLU A 172 -3.34 29.29 13.81
CA GLU A 172 -3.08 28.84 15.19
C GLU A 172 -3.12 27.30 15.25
N SER A 173 -4.15 26.68 14.71
CA SER A 173 -4.28 25.22 14.57
C SER A 173 -3.10 24.62 13.80
N GLY A 174 -2.69 25.28 12.70
CA GLY A 174 -1.54 24.86 11.91
C GLY A 174 -0.23 24.89 12.70
N ARG A 175 0.03 25.99 13.46
CA ARG A 175 1.21 26.10 14.32
C ARG A 175 1.20 25.08 15.47
N ALA A 176 0.04 24.84 16.07
CA ALA A 176 -0.10 23.86 17.14
C ALA A 176 0.23 22.44 16.67
N ALA A 177 -0.26 22.06 15.49
CA ALA A 177 0.05 20.77 14.87
C ALA A 177 1.53 20.67 14.44
N ALA A 178 2.09 21.73 13.85
CA ALA A 178 3.50 21.78 13.49
C ALA A 178 4.39 21.56 14.71
N LYS A 179 4.11 22.24 15.83
CA LYS A 179 4.86 22.09 17.10
C LYS A 179 4.80 20.66 17.66
N LEU A 180 3.70 19.93 17.47
CA LEU A 180 3.62 18.52 17.85
C LEU A 180 4.56 17.68 17.00
N PHE A 181 4.51 17.84 15.65
CA PHE A 181 5.32 17.04 14.75
C PHE A 181 6.80 17.40 14.71
N GLU A 182 7.22 18.61 15.11
CA GLU A 182 8.63 18.99 15.33
C GLU A 182 9.34 18.10 16.35
N ARG A 183 8.59 17.47 17.26
CA ARG A 183 9.12 16.47 18.20
C ARG A 183 9.23 15.06 17.59
N VAL A 184 8.59 14.81 16.46
CA VAL A 184 8.54 13.49 15.80
C VAL A 184 9.54 13.41 14.66
N THR A 185 9.53 14.40 13.77
CA THR A 185 10.35 14.43 12.55
C THR A 185 11.34 15.60 12.56
N ARG A 186 12.40 15.46 11.76
CA ARG A 186 13.45 16.51 11.64
C ARG A 186 12.97 17.79 10.97
N ARG A 187 11.89 17.73 10.19
CA ARG A 187 11.40 18.88 9.42
C ARG A 187 9.89 18.87 9.31
N VAL A 188 9.27 20.02 9.55
CA VAL A 188 7.86 20.27 9.27
C VAL A 188 7.73 21.27 8.14
N VAL A 189 6.80 21.02 7.21
CA VAL A 189 6.46 21.90 6.09
C VAL A 189 5.03 22.38 6.27
N SER A 190 4.86 23.61 6.70
CA SER A 190 3.54 24.21 6.83
C SER A 190 3.03 24.69 5.48
N VAL A 191 1.75 24.42 5.20
CA VAL A 191 1.01 24.88 4.02
C VAL A 191 -0.17 25.76 4.46
N SER A 192 -0.77 26.47 3.51
CA SER A 192 -1.71 27.57 3.78
C SER A 192 -3.05 27.15 4.36
N SER A 193 -3.49 25.90 4.16
CA SER A 193 -4.81 25.42 4.60
C SER A 193 -4.88 23.90 4.73
N LEU A 194 -6.00 23.40 5.28
CA LEU A 194 -6.34 21.97 5.29
C LEU A 194 -6.31 21.40 3.88
N GLU A 195 -6.96 22.07 2.95
CA GLU A 195 -7.14 21.64 1.55
C GLU A 195 -5.79 21.54 0.82
N ALA A 196 -4.87 22.45 1.09
CA ALA A 196 -3.52 22.38 0.52
C ALA A 196 -2.77 21.14 1.00
N ALA A 197 -2.85 20.82 2.29
CA ALA A 197 -2.21 19.63 2.85
C ALA A 197 -2.87 18.32 2.37
N GLU A 198 -4.20 18.29 2.23
CA GLU A 198 -4.96 17.18 1.65
C GLU A 198 -4.54 16.92 0.19
N LEU A 199 -4.44 17.99 -0.62
CA LEU A 199 -4.03 17.88 -2.01
C LEU A 199 -2.57 17.41 -2.14
N VAL A 200 -1.65 17.81 -1.25
CA VAL A 200 -0.26 17.32 -1.26
C VAL A 200 -0.23 15.79 -1.17
N LYS A 201 -1.03 15.18 -0.29
CA LYS A 201 -1.09 13.71 -0.16
C LYS A 201 -1.56 13.05 -1.47
N LEU A 202 -2.66 13.53 -2.01
CA LEU A 202 -3.24 12.99 -3.23
C LEU A 202 -2.32 13.20 -4.44
N ALA A 203 -1.70 14.37 -4.55
CA ALA A 203 -0.74 14.68 -5.61
C ALA A 203 0.46 13.73 -5.59
N ASN A 204 1.04 13.46 -4.41
CA ASN A 204 2.17 12.53 -4.28
C ASN A 204 1.80 11.11 -4.74
N ASN A 205 0.64 10.61 -4.31
CA ASN A 205 0.24 9.24 -4.64
C ASN A 205 -0.20 9.12 -6.11
N CYS A 206 -0.91 10.11 -6.65
CA CYS A 206 -1.26 10.13 -8.08
C CYS A 206 -0.02 10.28 -8.98
N HIS A 207 0.98 11.08 -8.57
CA HIS A 207 2.24 11.17 -9.30
C HIS A 207 2.98 9.82 -9.32
N THR A 208 3.03 9.11 -8.18
CA THR A 208 3.64 7.77 -8.13
C THR A 208 2.91 6.78 -9.04
N ASP A 209 1.57 6.79 -9.04
CA ASP A 209 0.76 5.95 -9.92
C ASP A 209 1.01 6.27 -11.41
N LEU A 210 1.14 7.56 -11.75
CA LEU A 210 1.40 8.04 -13.12
C LEU A 210 2.80 7.63 -13.63
N ILE A 211 3.87 7.82 -12.85
CA ILE A 211 5.22 7.48 -13.32
C ILE A 211 5.37 5.97 -13.55
N TYR A 212 4.77 5.15 -12.72
CA TYR A 212 4.77 3.70 -12.94
C TYR A 212 3.90 3.31 -14.13
N SER A 213 2.72 3.94 -14.32
CA SER A 213 1.89 3.65 -15.48
C SER A 213 2.60 3.96 -16.79
N TYR A 214 3.37 5.05 -16.84
CA TYR A 214 4.14 5.39 -18.03
C TYR A 214 5.24 4.36 -18.34
N GLY A 215 5.96 3.87 -17.32
CA GLY A 215 6.90 2.76 -17.48
C GLY A 215 6.23 1.47 -17.99
N ASN A 216 5.04 1.17 -17.49
CA ASN A 216 4.24 0.03 -17.95
C ASN A 216 3.77 0.21 -19.41
N GLU A 217 3.35 1.42 -19.79
CA GLU A 217 2.96 1.70 -21.17
C GLU A 217 4.12 1.52 -22.15
N ILE A 218 5.31 2.02 -21.80
CA ILE A 218 6.53 1.78 -22.60
C ILE A 218 6.81 0.27 -22.76
N ALA A 219 6.58 -0.52 -21.70
CA ALA A 219 6.77 -1.96 -21.79
C ALA A 219 5.76 -2.62 -22.75
N LEU A 220 4.49 -2.22 -22.71
CA LEU A 220 3.47 -2.72 -23.63
C LEU A 220 3.74 -2.32 -25.09
N VAL A 221 4.25 -1.11 -25.33
CA VAL A 221 4.70 -0.68 -26.65
C VAL A 221 5.88 -1.50 -27.14
N ALA A 222 6.92 -1.67 -26.31
CA ALA A 222 8.11 -2.46 -26.63
C ALA A 222 7.75 -3.92 -26.98
N GLU A 223 6.80 -4.51 -26.26
CA GLU A 223 6.26 -5.85 -26.52
C GLU A 223 5.73 -6.00 -27.96
N ARG A 224 5.03 -5.00 -28.46
CA ARG A 224 4.47 -5.03 -29.84
C ARG A 224 5.54 -5.01 -30.93
N TRP A 225 6.70 -4.48 -30.61
CA TRP A 225 7.86 -4.41 -31.50
C TRP A 225 8.87 -5.53 -31.29
N GLY A 226 8.65 -6.42 -30.30
CA GLY A 226 9.60 -7.47 -29.93
C GLY A 226 10.89 -6.92 -29.29
N LEU A 227 10.83 -5.74 -28.67
CA LEU A 227 11.97 -5.08 -28.02
C LEU A 227 12.01 -5.42 -26.53
N ASP A 228 13.21 -5.37 -25.94
CA ASP A 228 13.38 -5.45 -24.48
C ASP A 228 13.05 -4.08 -23.84
N PRO A 229 11.97 -3.96 -23.05
CA PRO A 229 11.61 -2.70 -22.40
C PRO A 229 12.65 -2.22 -21.41
N LEU A 230 13.40 -3.11 -20.75
CA LEU A 230 14.44 -2.70 -19.82
C LEU A 230 15.68 -2.14 -20.55
N GLU A 231 15.98 -2.62 -21.75
CA GLU A 231 17.01 -2.03 -22.60
C GLU A 231 16.62 -0.60 -22.99
N VAL A 232 15.39 -0.41 -23.47
CA VAL A 232 14.85 0.90 -23.85
C VAL A 232 14.87 1.87 -22.66
N ILE A 233 14.36 1.44 -21.49
CA ILE A 233 14.30 2.27 -20.29
C ILE A 233 15.70 2.64 -19.78
N ARG A 234 16.62 1.68 -19.73
CA ARG A 234 18.01 1.95 -19.33
C ARG A 234 18.68 2.96 -20.25
N ALA A 235 18.57 2.75 -21.56
CA ALA A 235 19.13 3.66 -22.55
C ALA A 235 18.53 5.08 -22.47
N SER A 236 17.22 5.17 -22.20
CA SER A 236 16.54 6.45 -22.03
C SER A 236 16.98 7.22 -20.77
N ASN A 237 17.39 6.52 -19.72
CA ASN A 237 17.75 7.13 -18.44
C ASN A 237 19.24 7.48 -18.32
N VAL A 238 20.12 6.86 -19.12
CA VAL A 238 21.57 7.09 -19.02
C VAL A 238 21.92 8.54 -19.36
N ASP A 239 22.46 9.25 -18.38
CA ASP A 239 22.97 10.63 -18.48
C ASP A 239 21.97 11.63 -19.11
N TYR A 240 20.68 11.31 -19.08
CA TYR A 240 19.62 12.18 -19.59
C TYR A 240 19.10 13.11 -18.48
N PRO A 241 19.19 14.45 -18.65
CA PRO A 241 18.89 15.40 -17.58
C PRO A 241 17.39 15.65 -17.38
N ARG A 242 16.58 14.60 -17.40
CA ARG A 242 15.15 14.59 -17.12
C ARG A 242 14.87 13.52 -16.08
N PRO A 243 13.67 13.50 -15.44
CA PRO A 243 13.32 12.42 -14.55
C PRO A 243 13.38 11.05 -15.24
N ASP A 244 13.89 10.05 -14.51
CA ASP A 244 14.03 8.69 -15.01
C ASP A 244 12.67 8.03 -15.31
N LEU A 245 12.63 7.24 -16.36
CA LEU A 245 11.51 6.33 -16.61
C LEU A 245 11.51 5.21 -15.57
N ALA A 246 10.34 4.92 -15.01
CA ALA A 246 10.18 3.81 -14.08
C ALA A 246 10.29 2.46 -14.81
N LYS A 247 10.86 1.45 -14.11
CA LYS A 247 10.81 0.07 -14.59
C LYS A 247 9.37 -0.43 -14.58
N PRO A 248 8.98 -1.30 -15.54
CA PRO A 248 7.67 -1.94 -15.53
C PRO A 248 7.46 -2.76 -14.26
N GLY A 249 6.22 -2.77 -13.77
CA GLY A 249 5.86 -3.53 -12.59
C GLY A 249 4.40 -3.31 -12.21
N PHE A 250 3.90 -4.16 -11.33
CA PHE A 250 2.53 -4.01 -10.83
C PHE A 250 2.43 -2.85 -9.85
N VAL A 251 1.33 -2.12 -9.93
CA VAL A 251 1.02 -0.97 -9.09
C VAL A 251 -0.26 -1.23 -8.30
N GLY A 252 -0.09 -1.57 -7.03
CA GLY A 252 -1.18 -1.95 -6.13
C GLY A 252 -1.05 -1.31 -4.74
N GLY A 253 -1.61 -1.98 -3.75
CA GLY A 253 -1.60 -1.56 -2.36
C GLY A 253 -2.79 -0.68 -1.98
N ALA A 254 -2.97 -0.51 -0.69
CA ALA A 254 -4.12 0.20 -0.11
C ALA A 254 -4.22 1.69 -0.48
N CYS A 255 -3.13 2.28 -0.97
CA CYS A 255 -3.09 3.71 -1.30
C CYS A 255 -3.22 3.95 -2.81
N LEU A 256 -2.30 3.40 -3.63
CA LEU A 256 -2.27 3.71 -5.06
C LEU A 256 -3.50 3.17 -5.80
N SER A 257 -4.15 2.13 -5.30
CA SER A 257 -5.39 1.60 -5.89
C SER A 257 -6.63 2.47 -5.64
N LYS A 258 -6.61 3.41 -4.66
CA LYS A 258 -7.79 4.22 -4.28
C LYS A 258 -7.59 5.74 -4.33
N ASP A 259 -6.40 6.24 -3.99
CA ASP A 259 -6.16 7.69 -3.86
C ASP A 259 -6.36 8.45 -5.19
N PRO A 260 -6.05 7.87 -6.38
CA PRO A 260 -6.45 8.47 -7.66
C PRO A 260 -7.96 8.70 -7.78
N TYR A 261 -8.78 7.77 -7.33
CA TYR A 261 -10.24 7.91 -7.34
C TYR A 261 -10.74 8.97 -6.36
N ILE A 262 -10.09 9.09 -5.20
CA ILE A 262 -10.39 10.16 -4.23
C ILE A 262 -10.11 11.53 -4.85
N LEU A 263 -8.99 11.69 -5.58
CA LEU A 263 -8.67 12.93 -6.27
C LEU A 263 -9.65 13.23 -7.40
N ILE A 264 -9.99 12.22 -8.22
CA ILE A 264 -10.96 12.34 -9.31
C ILE A 264 -12.31 12.80 -8.76
N SER A 265 -12.83 12.12 -7.73
CA SER A 265 -14.11 12.46 -7.10
C SER A 265 -14.14 13.90 -6.56
N ALA A 266 -13.10 14.31 -5.84
CA ALA A 266 -12.99 15.67 -5.30
C ALA A 266 -12.96 16.72 -6.41
N SER A 267 -12.22 16.46 -7.50
CA SER A 267 -12.10 17.40 -8.62
C SER A 267 -13.41 17.50 -9.42
N GLN A 268 -14.08 16.38 -9.65
CA GLN A 268 -15.38 16.35 -10.36
C GLN A 268 -16.44 17.15 -9.64
N ALA A 269 -16.43 17.20 -8.31
CA ALA A 269 -17.32 18.03 -7.52
C ALA A 269 -17.15 19.54 -7.80
N THR A 270 -16.01 19.96 -8.36
CA THR A 270 -15.72 21.32 -8.80
C THR A 270 -15.92 21.55 -10.30
N GLY A 271 -16.38 20.54 -11.04
CA GLY A 271 -16.60 20.59 -12.50
C GLY A 271 -15.35 20.24 -13.33
N TYR A 272 -14.25 19.78 -12.72
CA TYR A 272 -13.03 19.38 -13.45
C TYR A 272 -12.76 17.88 -13.31
N THR A 273 -12.51 17.19 -14.42
CA THR A 273 -12.11 15.77 -14.41
C THR A 273 -10.60 15.65 -14.70
N PRO A 274 -9.78 15.12 -13.79
CA PRO A 274 -8.35 14.90 -14.02
C PRO A 274 -8.11 13.79 -15.05
N TRP A 275 -7.67 14.14 -16.25
CA TRP A 275 -7.53 13.20 -17.38
C TRP A 275 -6.40 12.20 -17.18
N LEU A 276 -5.20 12.69 -16.87
CA LEU A 276 -4.01 11.84 -16.73
C LEU A 276 -4.15 10.82 -15.60
N VAL A 277 -4.73 11.23 -14.47
CA VAL A 277 -4.89 10.39 -13.28
C VAL A 277 -5.78 9.18 -13.59
N GLY A 278 -6.89 9.41 -14.31
CA GLY A 278 -7.82 8.33 -14.68
C GLY A 278 -7.20 7.34 -15.67
N GLN A 279 -6.48 7.83 -16.68
CA GLN A 279 -5.82 6.96 -17.68
C GLN A 279 -4.68 6.15 -17.04
N ALA A 280 -3.84 6.77 -16.22
CA ALA A 280 -2.77 6.10 -15.51
C ALA A 280 -3.31 4.96 -14.63
N ARG A 281 -4.35 5.25 -13.84
CA ARG A 281 -4.96 4.21 -12.98
C ARG A 281 -5.57 3.08 -13.80
N GLY A 282 -6.26 3.41 -14.89
CA GLY A 282 -6.85 2.41 -15.80
C GLY A 282 -5.81 1.47 -16.39
N LEU A 283 -4.66 1.99 -16.82
CA LEU A 283 -3.57 1.18 -17.35
C LEU A 283 -3.00 0.23 -16.25
N ASN A 284 -2.74 0.75 -15.05
CA ASN A 284 -2.22 -0.06 -13.95
C ASN A 284 -3.21 -1.14 -13.48
N GLU A 285 -4.52 -0.90 -13.57
CA GLU A 285 -5.56 -1.91 -13.29
C GLU A 285 -5.69 -2.96 -14.39
N HIS A 286 -5.39 -2.60 -15.64
CA HIS A 286 -5.43 -3.52 -16.78
C HIS A 286 -4.23 -4.50 -16.78
N LEU A 287 -3.06 -4.04 -16.35
CA LEU A 287 -1.80 -4.78 -16.47
C LEU A 287 -1.81 -6.21 -15.88
N PRO A 288 -2.38 -6.47 -14.68
CA PRO A 288 -2.46 -7.84 -14.16
C PRO A 288 -3.24 -8.78 -15.08
N GLY A 289 -4.36 -8.34 -15.62
CA GLY A 289 -5.17 -9.11 -16.59
C GLY A 289 -4.37 -9.45 -17.84
N HIS A 290 -3.70 -8.45 -18.43
CA HIS A 290 -2.84 -8.62 -19.59
C HIS A 290 -1.74 -9.68 -19.34
N VAL A 291 -1.06 -9.62 -18.19
CA VAL A 291 -0.02 -10.59 -17.82
C VAL A 291 -0.61 -12.01 -17.67
N ALA A 292 -1.78 -12.13 -17.03
CA ALA A 292 -2.43 -13.42 -16.85
C ALA A 292 -2.81 -14.06 -18.19
N GLU A 293 -3.43 -13.30 -19.09
CA GLU A 293 -3.80 -13.76 -20.43
C GLU A 293 -2.58 -14.20 -21.24
N ARG A 294 -1.52 -13.40 -21.20
CA ARG A 294 -0.25 -13.72 -21.88
C ARG A 294 0.38 -15.00 -21.32
N LEU A 295 0.46 -15.17 -20.00
CA LEU A 295 0.99 -16.39 -19.39
C LEU A 295 0.18 -17.62 -19.78
N VAL A 296 -1.17 -17.54 -19.75
CA VAL A 296 -2.06 -18.62 -20.18
C VAL A 296 -1.81 -18.97 -21.65
N ALA A 297 -1.65 -17.98 -22.52
CA ALA A 297 -1.32 -18.19 -23.94
C ALA A 297 0.04 -18.90 -24.12
N MET A 298 1.04 -18.51 -23.33
CA MET A 298 2.38 -19.15 -23.34
C MET A 298 2.31 -20.61 -22.89
N ILE A 299 1.54 -20.92 -21.85
CA ILE A 299 1.32 -22.30 -21.36
C ILE A 299 0.63 -23.13 -22.44
N ARG A 300 -0.42 -22.59 -23.07
CA ARG A 300 -1.10 -23.25 -24.19
C ARG A 300 -0.15 -23.52 -25.36
N SER A 301 0.66 -22.55 -25.73
CA SER A 301 1.64 -22.71 -26.80
C SER A 301 2.69 -23.78 -26.49
N ALA A 302 3.12 -23.89 -25.24
CA ALA A 302 4.13 -24.85 -24.83
C ALA A 302 3.57 -26.28 -24.72
N ARG A 303 2.37 -26.46 -24.15
CA ARG A 303 1.77 -27.77 -23.82
C ARG A 303 0.67 -28.23 -24.78
N GLY A 304 0.19 -27.38 -25.68
CA GLY A 304 -1.02 -27.61 -26.48
C GLY A 304 -2.34 -27.27 -25.75
N SER A 305 -2.34 -27.25 -24.41
CA SER A 305 -3.50 -26.89 -23.57
C SER A 305 -3.03 -26.26 -22.26
N ALA A 306 -3.83 -25.35 -21.73
CA ALA A 306 -3.63 -24.83 -20.36
C ALA A 306 -4.37 -25.71 -19.31
N GLU A 307 -5.40 -26.46 -19.73
CA GLU A 307 -6.21 -27.30 -18.84
C GLU A 307 -5.35 -28.27 -18.06
N GLY A 308 -5.53 -28.31 -16.72
CA GLY A 308 -4.78 -29.16 -15.80
C GLY A 308 -3.32 -28.77 -15.63
N ALA A 309 -2.82 -27.68 -16.25
CA ALA A 309 -1.46 -27.22 -16.05
C ALA A 309 -1.26 -26.69 -14.64
N ARG A 310 -0.10 -27.04 -14.04
CA ARG A 310 0.27 -26.61 -12.69
C ARG A 310 1.02 -25.29 -12.78
N LEU A 311 0.39 -24.22 -12.26
CA LEU A 311 0.99 -22.89 -12.14
C LEU A 311 1.38 -22.62 -10.68
N SER A 312 2.66 -22.38 -10.45
CA SER A 312 3.16 -21.94 -9.14
C SER A 312 3.39 -20.41 -9.16
N VAL A 313 2.82 -19.73 -8.15
CA VAL A 313 2.89 -18.27 -7.99
C VAL A 313 3.80 -17.93 -6.83
N LEU A 314 4.84 -17.14 -7.09
CA LEU A 314 5.79 -16.62 -6.12
C LEU A 314 5.51 -15.13 -5.86
N GLY A 315 5.13 -14.81 -4.61
CA GLY A 315 4.73 -13.47 -4.19
C GLY A 315 3.22 -13.25 -4.30
N TRP A 316 2.58 -13.03 -3.14
CA TRP A 316 1.12 -12.83 -3.03
C TRP A 316 0.76 -11.44 -2.51
N ALA A 317 1.63 -10.80 -1.71
CA ALA A 317 1.45 -9.42 -1.28
C ALA A 317 1.40 -8.44 -2.47
N TYR A 318 0.96 -7.19 -2.20
CA TYR A 318 0.87 -6.20 -3.28
C TYR A 318 2.25 -5.73 -3.79
N LYS A 319 3.32 -5.94 -3.03
CA LYS A 319 4.73 -5.67 -3.40
C LYS A 319 5.68 -6.60 -2.65
N GLY A 320 6.91 -6.73 -3.14
CA GLY A 320 7.97 -7.50 -2.47
C GLY A 320 9.02 -6.63 -1.78
N TRP A 321 9.16 -5.35 -2.17
CA TRP A 321 10.14 -4.44 -1.58
C TRP A 321 9.58 -3.02 -1.39
N PRO A 322 9.75 -2.38 -0.20
CA PRO A 322 10.04 -3.07 1.07
C PRO A 322 9.02 -4.18 1.37
N PRO A 323 9.42 -5.28 2.06
CA PRO A 323 8.53 -6.42 2.30
C PRO A 323 7.28 -6.05 3.09
N THR A 324 6.16 -6.73 2.80
CA THR A 324 4.88 -6.59 3.50
C THR A 324 4.04 -7.83 3.31
N ASP A 325 3.11 -8.08 4.23
CA ASP A 325 2.07 -9.12 4.14
C ASP A 325 0.72 -8.59 3.61
N ASP A 326 0.67 -7.30 3.23
CA ASP A 326 -0.56 -6.62 2.84
C ASP A 326 -1.08 -7.09 1.48
N MET A 327 -2.29 -7.65 1.50
CA MET A 327 -2.99 -8.18 0.31
C MET A 327 -3.89 -7.16 -0.39
N ARG A 328 -4.05 -5.96 0.17
CA ARG A 328 -4.94 -4.95 -0.41
C ARG A 328 -4.40 -4.44 -1.74
N GLY A 329 -5.19 -4.63 -2.80
CA GLY A 329 -4.76 -4.29 -4.16
C GLY A 329 -3.60 -5.16 -4.68
N ALA A 330 -3.43 -6.38 -4.15
CA ALA A 330 -2.43 -7.32 -4.63
C ALA A 330 -2.70 -7.73 -6.08
N PRO A 331 -1.70 -7.68 -6.97
CA PRO A 331 -1.87 -7.91 -8.41
C PRO A 331 -2.31 -9.33 -8.74
N ILE A 332 -2.02 -10.30 -7.88
CA ILE A 332 -2.45 -11.69 -8.07
C ILE A 332 -3.98 -11.85 -8.01
N VAL A 333 -4.67 -11.04 -7.20
CA VAL A 333 -6.11 -11.19 -6.97
C VAL A 333 -6.93 -11.10 -8.27
N PRO A 334 -6.79 -10.09 -9.13
CA PRO A 334 -7.50 -10.03 -10.41
C PRO A 334 -7.04 -11.08 -11.44
N MET A 335 -5.88 -11.72 -11.27
CA MET A 335 -5.40 -12.80 -12.14
C MET A 335 -6.06 -14.14 -11.85
N LEU A 336 -6.44 -14.41 -10.59
CA LEU A 336 -6.97 -15.71 -10.17
C LEU A 336 -8.20 -16.18 -10.95
N PRO A 337 -9.20 -15.33 -11.25
CA PRO A 337 -10.34 -15.73 -12.08
C PRO A 337 -9.93 -16.21 -13.48
N LEU A 338 -8.95 -15.55 -14.11
CA LEU A 338 -8.45 -15.88 -15.44
C LEU A 338 -7.70 -17.22 -15.43
N PHE A 339 -6.90 -17.47 -14.41
CA PHE A 339 -6.19 -18.75 -14.24
C PHE A 339 -7.16 -19.90 -14.02
N ARG A 340 -8.20 -19.71 -13.20
CA ARG A 340 -9.25 -20.72 -12.98
C ARG A 340 -10.06 -20.99 -14.24
N ALA A 341 -10.44 -19.94 -14.97
CA ALA A 341 -11.16 -20.09 -16.22
C ALA A 341 -10.33 -20.81 -17.30
N ALA A 342 -9.00 -20.76 -17.20
CA ALA A 342 -8.09 -21.52 -18.07
C ALA A 342 -7.85 -22.96 -17.58
N GLY A 343 -8.45 -23.39 -16.46
CA GLY A 343 -8.33 -24.73 -15.89
C GLY A 343 -6.99 -25.01 -15.20
N LEU A 344 -6.26 -23.96 -14.76
CA LEU A 344 -4.97 -24.11 -14.10
C LEU A 344 -5.12 -24.64 -12.66
N SER A 345 -4.23 -25.54 -12.24
CA SER A 345 -4.03 -25.93 -10.85
C SER A 345 -3.04 -25.00 -10.19
N LEU A 346 -3.45 -24.28 -9.13
CA LEU A 346 -2.67 -23.21 -8.54
C LEU A 346 -1.93 -23.65 -7.28
N ARG A 347 -0.65 -23.30 -7.20
CA ARG A 347 0.17 -23.35 -6.00
C ARG A 347 0.68 -21.96 -5.66
N GLY A 348 0.99 -21.70 -4.40
CA GLY A 348 1.44 -20.39 -3.96
C GLY A 348 2.50 -20.42 -2.87
N HIS A 349 3.44 -19.47 -2.97
CA HIS A 349 4.40 -19.17 -1.93
C HIS A 349 4.53 -17.66 -1.74
N ASP A 350 4.63 -17.25 -0.48
CA ASP A 350 5.05 -15.90 -0.09
C ASP A 350 5.87 -16.00 1.20
N TYR A 351 6.79 -15.07 1.40
CA TYR A 351 7.61 -15.05 2.61
C TYR A 351 6.90 -14.47 3.83
N LEU A 352 5.87 -13.66 3.63
CA LEU A 352 5.15 -12.94 4.69
C LEU A 352 3.65 -13.24 4.72
N VAL A 353 3.03 -13.42 3.55
CA VAL A 353 1.61 -13.78 3.48
C VAL A 353 1.42 -15.23 3.93
N GLY A 354 0.60 -15.41 4.95
CA GLY A 354 0.38 -16.72 5.57
C GLY A 354 -0.27 -17.76 4.65
N ALA A 355 0.07 -19.04 4.85
CA ALA A 355 -0.46 -20.17 4.07
C ALA A 355 -1.99 -20.24 4.05
N ASP A 356 -2.66 -19.83 5.13
CA ASP A 356 -4.12 -19.83 5.20
C ASP A 356 -4.77 -18.82 4.28
N VAL A 357 -4.13 -17.65 4.07
CA VAL A 357 -4.57 -16.64 3.10
C VAL A 357 -4.46 -17.19 1.69
N ILE A 358 -3.31 -17.81 1.34
CA ILE A 358 -3.09 -18.44 0.02
C ILE A 358 -4.13 -19.53 -0.22
N ARG A 359 -4.38 -20.40 0.77
CA ARG A 359 -5.39 -21.46 0.70
C ARG A 359 -6.81 -20.90 0.54
N GLY A 360 -7.15 -19.86 1.30
CA GLY A 360 -8.43 -19.15 1.19
C GLY A 360 -8.68 -18.54 -0.19
N LEU A 361 -7.61 -18.20 -0.91
CA LEU A 361 -7.66 -17.73 -2.30
C LEU A 361 -7.62 -18.87 -3.34
N GLY A 362 -7.71 -20.15 -2.91
CA GLY A 362 -7.87 -21.31 -3.77
C GLY A 362 -6.58 -21.80 -4.42
N ALA A 363 -5.42 -21.57 -3.81
CA ALA A 363 -4.14 -22.14 -4.20
C ALA A 363 -3.57 -23.03 -3.10
N GLU A 364 -2.82 -24.06 -3.46
CA GLU A 364 -2.11 -24.94 -2.52
C GLU A 364 -0.86 -24.20 -2.00
N PRO A 365 -0.73 -23.94 -0.69
CA PRO A 365 0.50 -23.34 -0.15
C PRO A 365 1.66 -24.33 -0.23
N VAL A 366 2.80 -23.85 -0.72
CA VAL A 366 4.05 -24.63 -0.87
C VAL A 366 5.25 -23.82 -0.40
N THR A 367 6.43 -24.47 -0.24
CA THR A 367 7.68 -23.70 -0.06
C THR A 367 8.17 -23.13 -1.38
N ALA A 368 9.08 -22.13 -1.34
CA ALA A 368 9.62 -21.53 -2.55
C ALA A 368 10.28 -22.56 -3.47
N GLU A 369 10.97 -23.55 -2.89
CA GLU A 369 11.61 -24.61 -3.63
C GLU A 369 10.59 -25.64 -4.17
N ALA A 370 9.57 -26.00 -3.38
CA ALA A 370 8.54 -26.95 -3.80
C ALA A 370 7.63 -26.36 -4.90
N ALA A 371 7.59 -25.04 -5.05
CA ALA A 371 6.90 -24.38 -6.15
C ALA A 371 7.41 -24.81 -7.54
N PHE A 372 8.65 -25.30 -7.63
CA PHE A 372 9.23 -25.80 -8.88
C PHE A 372 8.93 -27.28 -9.15
N ASP A 373 8.43 -28.05 -8.14
CA ASP A 373 8.19 -29.48 -8.26
C ASP A 373 7.08 -29.82 -9.27
N GLY A 374 7.48 -30.27 -10.44
CA GLY A 374 6.55 -30.66 -11.50
C GLY A 374 5.62 -29.51 -11.93
N ALA A 375 6.01 -28.26 -11.77
CA ALA A 375 5.25 -27.13 -12.29
C ALA A 375 5.44 -27.01 -13.80
N ASP A 376 4.35 -26.72 -14.52
CA ASP A 376 4.34 -26.38 -15.93
C ASP A 376 4.70 -24.90 -16.16
N ALA A 377 4.37 -24.07 -15.16
CA ALA A 377 4.75 -22.68 -15.16
C ALA A 377 5.04 -22.15 -13.76
N VAL A 378 5.97 -21.18 -13.68
CA VAL A 378 6.23 -20.38 -12.47
C VAL A 378 6.02 -18.91 -12.82
N LEU A 379 5.23 -18.21 -11.98
CA LEU A 379 4.98 -16.77 -12.08
C LEU A 379 5.56 -16.07 -10.86
N VAL A 380 6.51 -15.15 -11.07
CA VAL A 380 7.03 -14.26 -10.03
C VAL A 380 6.24 -12.95 -10.07
N VAL A 381 5.38 -12.72 -9.07
CA VAL A 381 4.48 -11.56 -9.02
C VAL A 381 5.10 -10.39 -8.28
N THR A 382 5.94 -10.65 -7.26
CA THR A 382 6.55 -9.60 -6.45
C THR A 382 8.07 -9.63 -6.52
N ASN A 383 8.68 -8.47 -6.29
CA ASN A 383 10.14 -8.30 -6.28
C ASN A 383 10.76 -8.55 -4.89
N HIS A 384 10.28 -9.56 -4.16
CA HIS A 384 10.84 -9.88 -2.85
C HIS A 384 12.30 -10.37 -3.01
N PRO A 385 13.29 -9.79 -2.26
CA PRO A 385 14.72 -10.05 -2.48
C PRO A 385 15.12 -11.52 -2.36
N GLU A 386 14.42 -12.30 -1.52
CA GLU A 386 14.74 -13.71 -1.32
C GLU A 386 14.47 -14.56 -2.58
N TYR A 387 13.56 -14.16 -3.47
CA TYR A 387 13.37 -14.87 -4.74
C TYR A 387 14.58 -14.76 -5.66
N ALA A 388 15.29 -13.64 -5.65
CA ALA A 388 16.51 -13.47 -6.43
C ALA A 388 17.68 -14.36 -5.95
N LYS A 389 17.59 -14.92 -4.72
CA LYS A 389 18.60 -15.80 -4.13
C LYS A 389 18.33 -17.29 -4.36
N LEU A 390 17.24 -17.65 -5.03
CA LEU A 390 16.90 -19.05 -5.30
C LEU A 390 17.98 -19.72 -6.15
N ASP A 391 18.38 -20.94 -5.76
CA ASP A 391 19.30 -21.77 -6.53
C ASP A 391 18.62 -22.33 -7.79
N LEU A 392 18.58 -21.52 -8.83
CA LEU A 392 17.95 -21.87 -10.10
C LEU A 392 18.57 -23.12 -10.74
N GLY A 393 19.89 -23.35 -10.59
CA GLY A 393 20.56 -24.53 -11.12
C GLY A 393 19.95 -25.83 -10.57
N ARG A 394 19.57 -25.82 -9.30
CA ARG A 394 18.93 -26.97 -8.62
C ARG A 394 17.42 -27.04 -8.85
N LEU A 395 16.74 -25.91 -9.01
CA LEU A 395 15.29 -25.85 -9.04
C LEU A 395 14.70 -26.05 -10.45
N LEU A 396 15.31 -25.45 -11.49
CA LEU A 396 14.81 -25.53 -12.86
C LEU A 396 14.70 -26.96 -13.41
N PRO A 397 15.60 -27.92 -13.07
CA PRO A 397 15.44 -29.31 -13.49
C PRO A 397 14.18 -30.01 -12.91
N ARG A 398 13.57 -29.47 -11.87
CA ARG A 398 12.38 -30.02 -11.21
C ARG A 398 11.06 -29.64 -11.91
N LEU A 399 11.12 -28.69 -12.85
CA LEU A 399 9.96 -28.30 -13.67
C LEU A 399 9.56 -29.41 -14.66
N CYS A 400 8.28 -29.47 -15.01
CA CYS A 400 7.81 -30.21 -16.19
C CYS A 400 8.47 -29.66 -17.47
N ARG A 401 8.47 -30.47 -18.54
CA ARG A 401 8.94 -30.03 -19.83
C ARG A 401 7.87 -30.21 -20.89
N PRO A 402 7.60 -29.19 -21.73
CA PRO A 402 8.15 -27.83 -21.72
C PRO A 402 7.61 -26.98 -20.58
N ALA A 403 8.38 -26.01 -20.08
CA ALA A 403 7.98 -25.13 -18.99
C ALA A 403 8.14 -23.65 -19.33
N VAL A 404 7.35 -22.82 -18.62
CA VAL A 404 7.37 -21.35 -18.71
C VAL A 404 7.75 -20.76 -17.36
N LEU A 405 8.65 -19.78 -17.35
CA LEU A 405 8.94 -18.94 -16.19
C LEU A 405 8.63 -17.49 -16.57
N TYR A 406 7.60 -16.94 -15.93
CA TYR A 406 7.21 -15.54 -16.11
C TYR A 406 7.66 -14.73 -14.89
N ASP A 407 8.67 -13.89 -15.07
CA ASP A 407 9.21 -13.03 -14.03
C ASP A 407 8.79 -11.58 -14.26
N ALA A 408 7.72 -11.15 -13.61
CA ALA A 408 7.15 -9.82 -13.83
C ALA A 408 8.15 -8.68 -13.50
N TRP A 409 9.12 -8.92 -12.64
CA TRP A 409 10.09 -7.92 -12.21
C TRP A 409 11.50 -8.13 -12.79
N ARG A 410 11.71 -9.27 -13.48
CA ARG A 410 13.01 -9.68 -14.04
C ARG A 410 14.13 -9.63 -13.00
N ILE A 411 13.89 -10.27 -11.86
CA ILE A 411 14.84 -10.39 -10.74
C ILE A 411 15.63 -11.69 -10.75
N LEU A 412 15.18 -12.68 -11.54
CA LEU A 412 15.87 -13.97 -11.72
C LEU A 412 16.89 -13.89 -12.86
N ASP A 413 17.93 -14.73 -12.78
CA ASP A 413 18.95 -14.80 -13.83
C ASP A 413 18.39 -15.47 -15.10
N GLU A 414 18.15 -14.65 -16.12
CA GLU A 414 17.60 -15.07 -17.40
C GLU A 414 18.46 -16.08 -18.14
N GLU A 415 19.79 -15.90 -18.13
CA GLU A 415 20.71 -16.80 -18.83
C GLU A 415 20.62 -18.22 -18.27
N THR A 416 20.61 -18.37 -16.95
CA THR A 416 20.40 -19.65 -16.26
C THR A 416 19.06 -20.27 -16.62
N VAL A 417 17.97 -19.47 -16.65
CA VAL A 417 16.62 -19.99 -16.97
C VAL A 417 16.57 -20.50 -18.42
N ARG A 418 17.05 -19.70 -19.39
CA ARG A 418 17.07 -20.08 -20.80
C ARG A 418 18.03 -21.23 -21.08
N GLY A 419 19.21 -21.25 -20.44
CA GLY A 419 20.19 -22.33 -20.52
C GLY A 419 19.62 -23.65 -20.03
N ALA A 420 18.70 -23.65 -19.08
CA ALA A 420 17.97 -24.85 -18.65
C ALA A 420 16.83 -25.26 -19.58
N GLY A 421 16.64 -24.61 -20.73
CA GLY A 421 15.56 -24.91 -21.71
C GLY A 421 14.15 -24.52 -21.21
N VAL A 422 14.06 -23.55 -20.31
CA VAL A 422 12.79 -22.98 -19.84
C VAL A 422 12.49 -21.69 -20.59
N ARG A 423 11.27 -21.50 -21.06
CA ARG A 423 10.86 -20.27 -21.73
C ARG A 423 10.74 -19.17 -20.69
N TYR A 424 11.56 -18.10 -20.84
CA TYR A 424 11.57 -16.94 -19.93
C TYR A 424 10.81 -15.77 -20.52
N ALA A 425 10.00 -15.11 -19.70
CA ALA A 425 9.26 -13.91 -20.06
C ALA A 425 9.11 -12.96 -18.88
N GLY A 426 8.71 -11.71 -19.16
CA GLY A 426 8.40 -10.67 -18.18
C GLY A 426 7.39 -9.67 -18.75
N ILE A 427 7.09 -8.61 -18.00
CA ILE A 427 6.19 -7.55 -18.50
C ILE A 427 6.79 -6.91 -19.74
N GLY A 428 6.08 -6.99 -20.87
CA GLY A 428 6.53 -6.48 -22.15
C GLY A 428 7.68 -7.26 -22.81
N TYR A 429 8.03 -8.46 -22.34
CA TYR A 429 9.22 -9.20 -22.79
C TYR A 429 8.97 -10.72 -22.89
N GLY A 430 9.59 -11.40 -23.90
CA GLY A 430 9.64 -12.87 -24.08
C GLY A 430 8.61 -13.47 -25.04
#